data_af93c712319094de9dd0f320244b3fe9
#
_entry.id   af93c712319094de9dd0f320244b3fe9
#
_cell.length_a   1.000
_cell.length_b   1.000
_cell.length_c   1.000
_cell.angle_alpha   90.00
_cell.angle_beta   90.00
_cell.angle_gamma   90.00
#
_symmetry.space_group_name_H-M   'P 1'
#
loop_
_entity.id
_entity.type
_entity.pdbx_description
1 polymer ?
#
loop_
_entity_poly.entity_id
_entity_poly.type
_entity_poly.pdbx_seq_one_letter_code
_entity_poly.pdbx_strand_id
1 'polypeptide(L)'
;MAKKKRSIPQQIFLWVFQIVIVVLFAFVLVYFFGQTRACIGQSMSTTIEGGDAVLLDGLSYKLGNPKRNDVIAFQLNGNREGASSIKRILGVPGETIQIKDGMIYIDGEIYLEKKDYPAMTDAGLAEEPITLGTNQYFVLGDNRNNSEDSRYADVGVVSGKNIEGKVWFVRSPSDHMGLVK
;
A
#
# COMPACT_ATOMS: atom_id res chain seq x y z
N MET A 1 31.61 2.00 -45.25
CA MET A 1 32.21 2.37 -43.92
C MET A 1 32.58 1.11 -43.14
N ALA A 2 33.87 0.79 -43.00
CA ALA A 2 34.30 -0.40 -42.26
C ALA A 2 34.13 -0.17 -40.74
N LYS A 3 33.33 -1.00 -40.08
CA LYS A 3 33.23 -0.99 -38.60
C LYS A 3 34.58 -1.36 -38.01
N LYS A 4 35.22 -0.41 -37.34
CA LYS A 4 36.50 -0.61 -36.62
C LYS A 4 36.30 -1.71 -35.58
N LYS A 5 36.93 -2.90 -35.76
CA LYS A 5 36.89 -4.00 -34.78
C LYS A 5 37.48 -3.49 -33.47
N ARG A 6 36.71 -3.58 -32.37
CA ARG A 6 37.17 -3.21 -31.04
C ARG A 6 38.27 -4.19 -30.59
N SER A 7 39.28 -3.70 -29.88
CA SER A 7 40.31 -4.56 -29.29
C SER A 7 39.72 -5.47 -28.20
N ILE A 8 40.32 -6.63 -27.96
CA ILE A 8 39.87 -7.60 -26.93
C ILE A 8 39.71 -6.94 -25.55
N PRO A 9 40.66 -6.11 -25.04
CA PRO A 9 40.47 -5.43 -23.73
C PRO A 9 39.31 -4.47 -23.71
N GLN A 10 39.01 -3.78 -24.82
CA GLN A 10 37.83 -2.90 -24.91
C GLN A 10 36.52 -3.70 -24.86
N GLN A 11 36.50 -4.90 -25.45
CA GLN A 11 35.32 -5.77 -25.38
C GLN A 11 35.11 -6.28 -23.96
N ILE A 12 36.17 -6.74 -23.28
CA ILE A 12 36.11 -7.19 -21.89
C ILE A 12 35.61 -6.06 -20.97
N PHE A 13 36.16 -4.85 -21.12
CA PHE A 13 35.73 -3.69 -20.34
C PHE A 13 34.22 -3.41 -20.50
N LEU A 14 33.72 -3.46 -21.74
CA LEU A 14 32.30 -3.23 -22.01
C LEU A 14 31.40 -4.32 -21.41
N TRP A 15 31.82 -5.57 -21.47
CA TRP A 15 31.08 -6.67 -20.84
C TRP A 15 31.03 -6.52 -19.32
N VAL A 16 32.17 -6.23 -18.68
CA VAL A 16 32.23 -5.96 -17.23
C VAL A 16 31.34 -4.78 -16.86
N PHE A 17 31.43 -3.69 -17.61
CA PHE A 17 30.59 -2.50 -17.38
C PHE A 17 29.09 -2.81 -17.48
N GLN A 18 28.67 -3.57 -18.50
CA GLN A 18 27.27 -4.00 -18.65
C GLN A 18 26.80 -4.88 -17.49
N ILE A 19 27.62 -5.84 -17.04
CA ILE A 19 27.31 -6.69 -15.89
C ILE A 19 27.12 -5.84 -14.64
N VAL A 20 28.02 -4.90 -14.38
CA VAL A 20 27.92 -3.98 -13.22
C VAL A 20 26.62 -3.18 -13.28
N ILE A 21 26.26 -2.61 -14.43
CA ILE A 21 25.00 -1.87 -14.58
C ILE A 21 23.79 -2.75 -14.29
N VAL A 22 23.75 -3.96 -14.84
CA VAL A 22 22.63 -4.90 -14.63
C VAL A 22 22.51 -5.28 -13.16
N VAL A 23 23.62 -5.56 -12.49
CA VAL A 23 23.63 -5.88 -11.05
C VAL A 23 23.16 -4.69 -10.21
N LEU A 24 23.64 -3.49 -10.50
CA LEU A 24 23.18 -2.28 -9.81
C LEU A 24 21.69 -2.03 -10.03
N PHE A 25 21.21 -2.20 -11.26
CA PHE A 25 19.79 -2.05 -11.58
C PHE A 25 18.94 -3.09 -10.83
N ALA A 26 19.36 -4.37 -10.83
CA ALA A 26 18.68 -5.41 -10.06
C ALA A 26 18.66 -5.11 -8.56
N PHE A 27 19.77 -4.60 -8.00
CA PHE A 27 19.85 -4.19 -6.61
C PHE A 27 18.86 -3.07 -6.29
N VAL A 28 18.77 -2.07 -7.14
CA VAL A 28 17.80 -0.95 -7.00
C VAL A 28 16.36 -1.48 -7.02
N LEU A 29 16.04 -2.37 -7.95
CA LEU A 29 14.71 -2.98 -8.03
C LEU A 29 14.36 -3.75 -6.75
N VAL A 30 15.26 -4.61 -6.27
CA VAL A 30 15.03 -5.38 -5.04
C VAL A 30 14.90 -4.45 -3.82
N TYR A 31 15.71 -3.41 -3.74
CA TYR A 31 15.68 -2.44 -2.64
C TYR A 31 14.33 -1.72 -2.54
N PHE A 32 13.75 -1.30 -3.68
CA PHE A 32 12.50 -0.53 -3.68
C PHE A 32 11.25 -1.39 -3.71
N PHE A 33 11.26 -2.54 -4.39
CA PHE A 33 10.07 -3.37 -4.62
C PHE A 33 10.10 -4.72 -3.92
N GLY A 34 11.25 -5.10 -3.35
CA GLY A 34 11.44 -6.40 -2.71
C GLY A 34 11.23 -6.41 -1.20
N GLN A 35 10.82 -5.30 -0.59
CA GLN A 35 10.54 -5.27 0.84
C GLN A 35 9.30 -6.12 1.15
N THR A 36 9.43 -7.05 2.09
CA THR A 36 8.36 -7.98 2.45
C THR A 36 7.78 -7.60 3.81
N ARG A 37 6.44 -7.69 3.96
CA ARG A 37 5.74 -7.64 5.24
C ARG A 37 4.81 -8.84 5.35
N ALA A 38 4.64 -9.33 6.57
CA ALA A 38 3.62 -10.34 6.87
C ALA A 38 2.30 -9.65 7.21
N CYS A 39 1.22 -10.13 6.62
CA CYS A 39 -0.13 -9.71 6.99
C CYS A 39 -0.51 -10.41 8.30
N ILE A 40 -0.80 -9.65 9.34
CA ILE A 40 -1.24 -10.17 10.62
C ILE A 40 -2.73 -9.90 10.76
N GLY A 41 -3.51 -10.96 11.09
CA GLY A 41 -4.95 -10.88 11.28
C GLY A 41 -5.76 -10.98 9.98
N GLN A 42 -7.08 -10.81 10.11
CA GLN A 42 -8.07 -11.07 9.07
C GLN A 42 -8.69 -9.80 8.47
N SER A 43 -8.16 -8.63 8.81
CA SER A 43 -8.78 -7.34 8.45
C SER A 43 -8.80 -7.03 6.95
N MET A 44 -7.95 -7.70 6.18
CA MET A 44 -7.88 -7.58 4.72
C MET A 44 -8.39 -8.82 4.00
N SER A 45 -8.96 -9.79 4.72
CA SER A 45 -9.55 -11.02 4.15
C SER A 45 -10.47 -10.71 2.99
N THR A 46 -10.48 -11.57 2.00
CA THR A 46 -10.96 -11.41 0.64
C THR A 46 -9.95 -10.79 -0.34
N THR A 47 -8.92 -10.10 0.12
CA THR A 47 -7.85 -9.56 -0.73
C THR A 47 -6.48 -10.08 -0.30
N ILE A 48 -6.22 -10.09 1.01
CA ILE A 48 -4.98 -10.57 1.62
C ILE A 48 -5.37 -11.33 2.89
N GLU A 49 -4.97 -12.58 3.00
CA GLU A 49 -5.29 -13.41 4.16
C GLU A 49 -4.25 -13.26 5.28
N GLY A 50 -4.67 -13.57 6.50
CA GLY A 50 -3.74 -13.61 7.64
C GLY A 50 -2.67 -14.67 7.44
N GLY A 51 -1.40 -14.27 7.56
CA GLY A 51 -0.25 -15.12 7.27
C GLY A 51 0.39 -14.89 5.90
N ASP A 52 -0.29 -14.18 5.00
CA ASP A 52 0.28 -13.83 3.69
C ASP A 52 1.52 -12.95 3.84
N ALA A 53 2.52 -13.21 3.02
CA ALA A 53 3.66 -12.33 2.86
C ALA A 53 3.46 -11.45 1.62
N VAL A 54 3.46 -10.14 1.83
CA VAL A 54 3.21 -9.16 0.78
C VAL A 54 4.48 -8.38 0.43
N LEU A 55 4.57 -7.92 -0.82
CA LEU A 55 5.63 -7.04 -1.30
C LEU A 55 5.17 -5.59 -1.29
N LEU A 56 6.08 -4.72 -0.83
CA LEU A 56 5.86 -3.29 -0.78
C LEU A 56 6.59 -2.58 -1.92
N ASP A 57 5.91 -1.60 -2.51
CA ASP A 57 6.50 -0.57 -3.35
C ASP A 57 6.75 0.68 -2.51
N GLY A 58 8.00 0.87 -2.12
CA GLY A 58 8.43 2.04 -1.36
C GLY A 58 8.85 3.23 -2.24
N LEU A 59 8.87 3.08 -3.56
CA LEU A 59 9.29 4.14 -4.49
C LEU A 59 8.12 5.04 -4.91
N SER A 60 6.96 4.46 -5.18
CA SER A 60 5.79 5.19 -5.69
C SER A 60 5.42 6.39 -4.82
N TYR A 61 5.51 6.27 -3.50
CA TYR A 61 5.15 7.35 -2.56
C TYR A 61 6.30 8.31 -2.25
N LYS A 62 7.49 8.07 -2.80
CA LYS A 62 8.59 9.05 -2.83
C LYS A 62 8.48 9.99 -4.03
N LEU A 63 7.83 9.53 -5.10
CA LEU A 63 7.66 10.26 -6.35
C LEU A 63 6.25 10.85 -6.51
N GLY A 64 5.29 10.36 -5.75
CA GLY A 64 3.89 10.78 -5.78
C GLY A 64 3.20 10.60 -4.44
N ASN A 65 1.90 10.85 -4.41
CA ASN A 65 1.08 10.70 -3.21
C ASN A 65 0.30 9.38 -3.24
N PRO A 66 0.01 8.78 -2.07
CA PRO A 66 -0.95 7.68 -1.95
C PRO A 66 -2.31 8.07 -2.53
N LYS A 67 -2.96 7.13 -3.20
CA LYS A 67 -4.23 7.35 -3.91
C LYS A 67 -5.35 6.51 -3.26
N ARG A 68 -6.59 6.95 -3.46
CA ARG A 68 -7.77 6.16 -3.09
C ARG A 68 -7.72 4.78 -3.75
N ASN A 69 -8.11 3.78 -3.00
CA ASN A 69 -8.05 2.35 -3.30
C ASN A 69 -6.65 1.71 -3.27
N ASP A 70 -5.58 2.45 -3.01
CA ASP A 70 -4.29 1.83 -2.75
C ASP A 70 -4.36 1.02 -1.44
N VAL A 71 -3.84 -0.20 -1.46
CA VAL A 71 -3.57 -0.96 -0.24
C VAL A 71 -2.20 -0.57 0.25
N ILE A 72 -2.10 -0.15 1.51
CA ILE A 72 -0.88 0.38 2.10
C ILE A 72 -0.45 -0.41 3.33
N ALA A 73 0.84 -0.49 3.56
CA ALA A 73 1.41 -0.84 4.85
C ALA A 73 1.81 0.44 5.57
N PHE A 74 1.44 0.56 6.84
CA PHE A 74 1.75 1.72 7.65
C PHE A 74 1.96 1.34 9.11
N GLN A 75 2.61 2.22 9.85
CA GLN A 75 2.89 2.03 11.27
C GLN A 75 1.89 2.79 12.13
N LEU A 76 1.30 2.08 13.10
CA LEU A 76 0.43 2.69 14.09
C LEU A 76 1.24 3.65 14.95
N ASN A 77 0.75 4.89 15.08
CA ASN A 77 1.35 5.94 15.92
C ASN A 77 2.85 6.19 15.66
N GLY A 78 3.35 5.84 14.46
CA GLY A 78 4.76 6.01 14.10
C GLY A 78 5.72 5.06 14.82
N ASN A 79 5.22 4.02 15.49
CA ASN A 79 6.04 3.01 16.15
C ASN A 79 6.72 2.10 15.13
N ARG A 80 7.98 2.39 14.81
CA ARG A 80 8.78 1.66 13.81
C ARG A 80 9.23 0.26 14.24
N GLU A 81 9.08 -0.08 15.51
CA GLU A 81 9.43 -1.39 16.06
C GLU A 81 8.21 -2.33 16.10
N GLY A 82 7.00 -1.79 15.90
CA GLY A 82 5.76 -2.55 15.87
C GLY A 82 5.50 -3.25 14.53
N ALA A 83 4.53 -4.14 14.54
CA ALA A 83 4.02 -4.76 13.31
C ALA A 83 3.34 -3.69 12.43
N SER A 84 3.56 -3.77 11.12
CA SER A 84 2.89 -2.89 10.15
C SER A 84 1.43 -3.31 9.99
N SER A 85 0.53 -2.34 10.03
CA SER A 85 -0.88 -2.53 9.67
C SER A 85 -1.05 -2.42 8.18
N ILE A 86 -1.91 -3.28 7.60
CA ILE A 86 -2.23 -3.27 6.17
C ILE A 86 -3.71 -2.91 6.03
N LYS A 87 -4.02 -1.83 5.30
CA LYS A 87 -5.39 -1.34 5.07
C LYS A 87 -5.49 -0.70 3.67
N ARG A 88 -6.72 -0.49 3.24
CA ARG A 88 -7.02 0.21 1.99
C ARG A 88 -7.33 1.69 2.24
N ILE A 89 -6.74 2.58 1.47
CA ILE A 89 -7.07 4.01 1.50
C ILE A 89 -8.45 4.21 0.92
N LEU A 90 -9.31 4.85 1.70
CA LEU A 90 -10.63 5.29 1.27
C LEU A 90 -10.67 6.82 1.10
N GLY A 91 -10.26 7.57 2.10
CA GLY A 91 -10.20 9.03 2.06
C GLY A 91 -8.78 9.54 1.80
N VAL A 92 -8.68 10.62 1.02
CA VAL A 92 -7.42 11.30 0.71
C VAL A 92 -7.42 12.73 1.28
N PRO A 93 -6.27 13.41 1.40
CA PRO A 93 -6.18 14.73 2.00
C PRO A 93 -7.18 15.74 1.43
N GLY A 94 -7.84 16.48 2.32
CA GLY A 94 -8.81 17.52 1.98
C GLY A 94 -10.26 17.05 1.92
N GLU A 95 -10.52 15.74 1.93
CA GLU A 95 -11.88 15.20 1.87
C GLU A 95 -12.50 15.08 3.26
N THR A 96 -13.83 15.10 3.28
CA THR A 96 -14.62 14.81 4.47
C THR A 96 -15.29 13.46 4.32
N ILE A 97 -14.98 12.54 5.23
CA ILE A 97 -15.49 11.17 5.22
C ILE A 97 -16.56 11.01 6.29
N GLN A 98 -17.67 10.38 5.92
CA GLN A 98 -18.71 9.95 6.86
C GLN A 98 -19.23 8.57 6.48
N ILE A 99 -19.57 7.77 7.47
CA ILE A 99 -20.22 6.48 7.28
C ILE A 99 -21.60 6.54 7.91
N LYS A 100 -22.63 6.39 7.10
CA LYS A 100 -24.02 6.49 7.53
C LYS A 100 -24.82 5.36 6.88
N ASP A 101 -25.65 4.68 7.67
CA ASP A 101 -26.46 3.54 7.22
C ASP A 101 -25.65 2.45 6.49
N GLY A 102 -24.42 2.22 6.97
CA GLY A 102 -23.47 1.26 6.38
C GLY A 102 -22.82 1.69 5.06
N MET A 103 -23.15 2.87 4.57
CA MET A 103 -22.63 3.45 3.32
C MET A 103 -21.58 4.54 3.60
N ILE A 104 -20.67 4.71 2.65
CA ILE A 104 -19.61 5.70 2.71
C ILE A 104 -20.05 6.97 1.98
N TYR A 105 -19.85 8.10 2.64
CA TYR A 105 -20.02 9.43 2.07
C TYR A 105 -18.66 10.13 2.00
N ILE A 106 -18.37 10.74 0.87
CA ILE A 106 -17.20 11.58 0.66
C ILE A 106 -17.69 12.94 0.22
N ASP A 107 -17.31 13.98 0.98
CA ASP A 107 -17.77 15.36 0.76
C ASP A 107 -19.31 15.50 0.69
N GLY A 108 -20.02 14.64 1.43
CA GLY A 108 -21.48 14.62 1.51
C GLY A 108 -22.17 13.80 0.41
N GLU A 109 -21.42 13.23 -0.54
CA GLU A 109 -21.97 12.40 -1.61
C GLU A 109 -21.68 10.91 -1.36
N ILE A 110 -22.63 10.03 -1.74
CA ILE A 110 -22.45 8.57 -1.61
C ILE A 110 -21.31 8.13 -2.51
N TYR A 111 -20.32 7.50 -1.91
CA TYR A 111 -19.21 6.87 -2.64
C TYR A 111 -19.49 5.39 -2.91
N LEU A 112 -19.64 5.03 -4.18
CA LEU A 112 -19.80 3.65 -4.61
C LEU A 112 -18.42 3.03 -4.88
N GLU A 113 -18.07 2.03 -4.11
CA GLU A 113 -16.83 1.30 -4.28
C GLU A 113 -16.87 0.40 -5.51
N LYS A 114 -15.70 0.20 -6.14
CA LYS A 114 -15.59 -0.66 -7.33
C LYS A 114 -15.76 -2.15 -7.02
N LYS A 115 -15.41 -2.56 -5.80
CA LYS A 115 -15.55 -3.92 -5.29
C LYS A 115 -16.77 -3.93 -4.37
N ASP A 116 -17.53 -4.99 -4.45
CA ASP A 116 -18.68 -5.20 -3.58
C ASP A 116 -18.20 -5.63 -2.19
N TYR A 117 -18.40 -4.75 -1.21
CA TYR A 117 -18.09 -4.99 0.19
C TYR A 117 -19.38 -5.09 0.99
N PRO A 118 -19.44 -5.91 2.06
CA PRO A 118 -20.60 -5.92 2.93
C PRO A 118 -20.82 -4.54 3.56
N ALA A 119 -22.11 -4.18 3.75
CA ALA A 119 -22.48 -2.98 4.49
C ALA A 119 -21.83 -2.98 5.88
N MET A 120 -21.32 -1.85 6.29
CA MET A 120 -20.68 -1.69 7.60
C MET A 120 -21.73 -1.63 8.70
N THR A 121 -21.57 -2.48 9.70
CA THR A 121 -22.46 -2.52 10.87
C THR A 121 -22.08 -1.50 11.94
N ASP A 122 -20.84 -1.00 11.88
CA ASP A 122 -20.29 -0.01 12.82
C ASP A 122 -19.54 1.07 12.04
N ALA A 123 -19.99 2.30 12.17
CA ALA A 123 -19.38 3.49 11.59
C ALA A 123 -18.25 4.06 12.47
N GLY A 124 -18.25 3.72 13.76
CA GLY A 124 -17.29 4.20 14.73
C GLY A 124 -17.17 5.73 14.74
N LEU A 125 -15.95 6.25 14.77
CA LEU A 125 -15.69 7.70 14.73
C LEU A 125 -16.24 8.37 13.45
N ALA A 126 -16.39 7.62 12.35
CA ALA A 126 -16.86 8.15 11.08
C ALA A 126 -18.39 8.26 11.00
N GLU A 127 -19.14 7.94 12.07
CA GLU A 127 -20.56 8.30 12.19
C GLU A 127 -20.71 9.83 12.08
N GLU A 128 -19.77 10.57 12.68
CA GLU A 128 -19.63 12.01 12.48
C GLU A 128 -18.66 12.31 11.33
N PRO A 129 -18.88 13.41 10.58
CA PRO A 129 -18.00 13.79 9.48
C PRO A 129 -16.56 14.05 9.94
N ILE A 130 -15.59 13.36 9.34
CA ILE A 130 -14.15 13.50 9.58
C ILE A 130 -13.51 14.20 8.39
N THR A 131 -13.07 15.46 8.57
CA THR A 131 -12.33 16.19 7.53
C THR A 131 -10.84 15.87 7.63
N LEU A 132 -10.27 15.37 6.53
CA LEU A 132 -8.87 14.98 6.44
C LEU A 132 -7.98 16.18 6.20
N GLY A 133 -7.00 16.38 7.07
CA GLY A 133 -5.98 17.41 6.91
C GLY A 133 -4.97 17.09 5.83
N THR A 134 -4.02 18.00 5.64
CA THR A 134 -2.89 17.82 4.74
C THR A 134 -2.11 16.55 5.11
N ASN A 135 -1.91 15.66 4.15
CA ASN A 135 -1.19 14.39 4.34
C ASN A 135 -1.83 13.43 5.36
N GLN A 136 -3.15 13.48 5.50
CA GLN A 136 -3.94 12.54 6.29
C GLN A 136 -4.80 11.67 5.38
N TYR A 137 -4.90 10.40 5.74
CA TYR A 137 -5.62 9.38 4.99
C TYR A 137 -6.59 8.64 5.89
N PHE A 138 -7.79 8.38 5.40
CA PHE A 138 -8.75 7.52 6.04
C PHE A 138 -8.64 6.13 5.43
N VAL A 139 -8.42 5.11 6.25
CA VAL A 139 -8.18 3.76 5.78
C VAL A 139 -9.22 2.79 6.35
N LEU A 140 -9.61 1.80 5.55
CA LEU A 140 -10.49 0.70 5.96
C LEU A 140 -9.86 -0.66 5.65
N GLY A 141 -10.20 -1.65 6.47
CA GLY A 141 -9.96 -3.04 6.11
C GLY A 141 -10.95 -3.51 5.05
N ASP A 142 -10.55 -4.43 4.18
CA ASP A 142 -11.44 -5.03 3.20
C ASP A 142 -12.48 -5.96 3.89
N ASN A 143 -12.13 -6.55 5.02
CA ASN A 143 -13.06 -7.23 5.90
C ASN A 143 -13.77 -6.22 6.83
N ARG A 144 -14.74 -5.48 6.27
CA ARG A 144 -15.40 -4.30 6.84
C ARG A 144 -15.88 -4.48 8.28
N ASN A 145 -16.42 -5.62 8.62
CA ASN A 145 -17.01 -5.89 9.92
C ASN A 145 -16.08 -6.66 10.88
N ASN A 146 -14.82 -6.90 10.44
CA ASN A 146 -13.77 -7.51 11.26
C ASN A 146 -12.42 -6.81 11.01
N SER A 147 -12.38 -5.50 11.23
CA SER A 147 -11.19 -4.68 11.01
C SER A 147 -11.10 -3.56 12.02
N GLU A 148 -9.96 -3.45 12.69
CA GLU A 148 -9.55 -2.22 13.38
C GLU A 148 -8.89 -1.30 12.36
N ASP A 149 -9.53 -0.15 12.09
CA ASP A 149 -9.13 0.79 11.06
C ASP A 149 -9.49 2.24 11.46
N SER A 150 -9.52 3.18 10.53
CA SER A 150 -9.73 4.60 10.85
C SER A 150 -11.05 4.93 11.54
N ARG A 151 -11.97 3.99 11.60
CA ARG A 151 -13.22 4.11 12.39
C ARG A 151 -12.97 4.07 13.89
N TYR A 152 -11.84 3.53 14.32
CA TYR A 152 -11.52 3.35 15.74
C TYR A 152 -10.36 4.23 16.16
N ALA A 153 -10.42 4.75 17.40
CA ALA A 153 -9.47 5.73 17.94
C ALA A 153 -8.02 5.22 17.98
N ASP A 154 -7.82 3.90 18.14
CA ASP A 154 -6.49 3.30 18.18
C ASP A 154 -5.73 3.41 16.84
N VAL A 155 -6.45 3.50 15.74
CA VAL A 155 -5.90 3.72 14.40
C VAL A 155 -6.09 5.18 13.98
N GLY A 156 -7.33 5.67 14.00
CA GLY A 156 -7.70 7.02 13.58
C GLY A 156 -7.26 7.33 12.15
N VAL A 157 -7.08 8.60 11.84
CA VAL A 157 -6.56 9.04 10.54
C VAL A 157 -5.05 8.76 10.44
N VAL A 158 -4.62 8.17 9.34
CA VAL A 158 -3.22 7.78 9.11
C VAL A 158 -2.44 8.93 8.49
N SER A 159 -1.34 9.32 9.12
CA SER A 159 -0.42 10.29 8.53
C SER A 159 0.39 9.63 7.40
N GLY A 160 0.53 10.32 6.27
CA GLY A 160 1.36 9.85 5.16
C GLY A 160 2.83 9.60 5.54
N LYS A 161 3.31 10.23 6.63
CA LYS A 161 4.66 9.98 7.17
C LYS A 161 4.83 8.57 7.77
N ASN A 162 3.71 7.96 8.16
CA ASN A 162 3.68 6.61 8.74
C ASN A 162 3.49 5.52 7.68
N ILE A 163 3.22 5.90 6.44
CA ILE A 163 3.05 4.95 5.33
C ILE A 163 4.43 4.46 4.88
N GLU A 164 4.63 3.14 4.92
CA GLU A 164 5.86 2.49 4.50
C GLU A 164 5.93 2.30 2.98
N GLY A 165 4.80 1.98 2.37
CA GLY A 165 4.70 1.76 0.93
C GLY A 165 3.35 1.19 0.51
N LYS A 166 3.18 1.06 -0.79
CA LYS A 166 2.03 0.42 -1.42
C LYS A 166 2.23 -1.08 -1.43
N VAL A 167 1.24 -1.83 -0.96
CA VAL A 167 1.17 -3.28 -1.12
C VAL A 167 0.74 -3.56 -2.56
N TRP A 168 1.57 -4.24 -3.33
CA TRP A 168 1.29 -4.46 -4.74
C TRP A 168 1.19 -5.94 -5.14
N PHE A 169 1.77 -6.83 -4.33
CA PHE A 169 1.81 -8.25 -4.66
C PHE A 169 1.77 -9.13 -3.40
N VAL A 170 0.98 -10.19 -3.43
CA VAL A 170 1.02 -11.27 -2.44
C VAL A 170 2.02 -12.30 -2.94
N ARG A 171 3.11 -12.50 -2.17
CA ARG A 171 4.22 -13.39 -2.55
C ARG A 171 4.01 -14.82 -2.08
N SER A 172 3.38 -15.03 -0.93
CA SER A 172 3.27 -16.32 -0.25
C SER A 172 2.01 -16.34 0.63
N PRO A 173 1.32 -17.45 0.76
CA PRO A 173 1.58 -18.75 0.12
C PRO A 173 1.26 -18.75 -1.39
N SER A 174 1.67 -19.83 -2.09
CA SER A 174 1.59 -19.89 -3.56
C SER A 174 0.17 -19.91 -4.13
N ASP A 175 -0.79 -20.39 -3.37
CA ASP A 175 -2.23 -20.46 -3.71
C ASP A 175 -2.92 -19.08 -3.69
N HIS A 176 -2.37 -18.12 -2.94
CA HIS A 176 -2.83 -16.72 -2.88
C HIS A 176 -1.93 -15.76 -3.67
N MET A 177 -0.90 -16.27 -4.34
CA MET A 177 0.07 -15.43 -5.06
C MET A 177 -0.60 -14.62 -6.17
N GLY A 178 -0.43 -13.28 -6.14
CA GLY A 178 -1.02 -12.43 -7.15
C GLY A 178 -0.89 -10.93 -6.90
N LEU A 179 -1.31 -10.15 -7.89
CA LEU A 179 -1.37 -8.70 -7.76
C LEU A 179 -2.50 -8.28 -6.83
N VAL A 180 -2.21 -7.36 -5.93
CA VAL A 180 -3.21 -6.73 -5.06
C VAL A 180 -3.94 -5.64 -5.87
N LYS A 181 -5.28 -5.78 -5.95
CA LYS A 181 -6.17 -4.87 -6.70
C LYS A 181 -7.12 -4.14 -5.77
#